data_4d6e8a624c841c944514e28a1bb0a0d7
#
_entry.id   4d6e8a624c841c944514e28a1bb0a0d7
#
_cell.length_a   1.000
_cell.length_b   1.000
_cell.length_c   1.000
_cell.angle_alpha   90.00
_cell.angle_beta   90.00
_cell.angle_gamma   90.00
#
_symmetry.space_group_name_H-M   'P 1'
#
loop_
_entity.id
_entity.type
_entity.pdbx_description
1 polymer ?
#
loop_
_entity_poly.entity_id
_entity_poly.type
_entity_poly.pdbx_seq_one_letter_code
_entity_poly.pdbx_strand_id
1 'polypeptide(L)'
;QPWSADAAPRRADLAVLTSPADCEAAAAELGFPLIVKPAHEGSSIGMAKVDSAAELNKALEDARAYDSDVLVEAWVRGPEYTVAIVDGRALPSIRLKTPNAFYDFEAKYQSNSTEYLCPAGLDDADEQALRALALKAFEAVGCQGWGRVDVMRDEHGDWQLLEVNTVPGMTDHSLVPMAAKADGDGPRTLVLAHGFGCWVLRPVIDK
;
A
#
# COMPACT_ATOMS: atom_id res chain seq x y z
N GLN A 1 -8.81 12.81 -14.37
CA GLN A 1 -9.41 13.89 -13.57
C GLN A 1 -8.80 13.81 -12.17
N PRO A 2 -8.42 14.94 -11.58
CA PRO A 2 -7.95 14.94 -10.20
C PRO A 2 -9.09 14.44 -9.30
N TRP A 3 -8.75 13.67 -8.30
CA TRP A 3 -9.66 13.19 -7.27
C TRP A 3 -10.39 14.37 -6.65
N SER A 4 -11.73 14.36 -6.65
CA SER A 4 -12.51 15.41 -6.00
C SER A 4 -12.36 15.26 -4.48
N ALA A 5 -12.04 16.35 -3.80
CA ALA A 5 -11.74 16.43 -2.38
C ALA A 5 -12.88 15.97 -1.44
N ASP A 6 -14.08 15.73 -1.96
CA ASP A 6 -15.27 15.51 -1.12
C ASP A 6 -15.58 14.04 -0.78
N ALA A 7 -14.75 13.07 -1.17
CA ALA A 7 -14.99 11.65 -0.85
C ALA A 7 -13.76 10.75 -1.03
N ALA A 8 -12.55 11.27 -1.05
CA ALA A 8 -11.35 10.44 -1.14
C ALA A 8 -10.62 10.41 0.20
N PRO A 9 -10.18 9.22 0.66
CA PRO A 9 -9.20 9.15 1.72
C PRO A 9 -7.98 9.94 1.23
N ARG A 10 -7.42 10.74 2.12
CA ARG A 10 -6.20 11.48 1.79
C ARG A 10 -5.12 10.45 1.48
N ARG A 11 -4.54 10.55 0.31
CA ARG A 11 -3.21 10.01 0.09
C ARG A 11 -2.32 10.73 1.09
N ALA A 12 -1.46 10.02 1.79
CA ALA A 12 -0.42 10.65 2.58
C ALA A 12 0.27 11.69 1.70
N ASP A 13 0.40 12.92 2.20
CA ASP A 13 0.96 14.01 1.42
C ASP A 13 2.34 13.57 0.90
N LEU A 14 2.54 13.69 -0.40
CA LEU A 14 3.64 13.09 -1.15
C LEU A 14 4.48 14.16 -1.82
N ALA A 15 5.79 14.06 -1.68
CA ALA A 15 6.75 14.81 -2.49
C ALA A 15 7.71 13.86 -3.22
N VAL A 16 8.13 14.24 -4.43
CA VAL A 16 9.21 13.57 -5.19
C VAL A 16 10.48 14.36 -4.97
N LEU A 17 11.54 13.70 -4.49
CA LEU A 17 12.82 14.31 -4.22
C LEU A 17 13.81 14.02 -5.34
N THR A 18 14.35 15.07 -5.94
CA THR A 18 15.41 15.00 -6.94
C THR A 18 16.70 15.69 -6.49
N SER A 19 16.64 16.46 -5.40
CA SER A 19 17.78 17.18 -4.86
C SER A 19 17.70 17.35 -3.33
N PRO A 20 18.82 17.66 -2.64
CA PRO A 20 18.79 18.00 -1.22
C PRO A 20 17.91 19.23 -0.89
N ALA A 21 17.76 20.18 -1.82
CA ALA A 21 16.88 21.32 -1.63
C ALA A 21 15.40 20.92 -1.54
N ASP A 22 15.01 19.84 -2.24
CA ASP A 22 13.65 19.31 -2.18
C ASP A 22 13.37 18.69 -0.80
N CYS A 23 14.41 18.19 -0.10
CA CYS A 23 14.28 17.66 1.26
C CYS A 23 13.84 18.74 2.25
N GLU A 24 14.40 19.95 2.16
CA GLU A 24 14.02 21.07 3.04
C GLU A 24 12.57 21.49 2.78
N ALA A 25 12.17 21.56 1.51
CA ALA A 25 10.81 21.90 1.12
C ALA A 25 9.80 20.82 1.58
N ALA A 26 10.10 19.56 1.36
CA ALA A 26 9.26 18.44 1.79
C ALA A 26 9.12 18.40 3.32
N ALA A 27 10.21 18.57 4.06
CA ALA A 27 10.18 18.60 5.51
C ALA A 27 9.38 19.80 6.06
N ALA A 28 9.43 20.95 5.40
CA ALA A 28 8.65 22.14 5.79
C ALA A 28 7.16 21.96 5.52
N GLU A 29 6.79 21.26 4.45
CA GLU A 29 5.41 21.02 4.04
C GLU A 29 4.75 19.86 4.80
N LEU A 30 5.44 18.72 4.89
CA LEU A 30 4.88 17.48 5.43
C LEU A 30 5.06 17.35 6.95
N GLY A 31 6.12 17.95 7.50
CA GLY A 31 6.52 17.74 8.91
C GLY A 31 7.13 16.36 9.15
N PHE A 32 7.72 16.16 10.33
CA PHE A 32 8.25 14.86 10.76
C PHE A 32 7.26 14.12 11.68
N PRO A 33 7.30 12.79 11.72
CA PRO A 33 8.17 11.89 10.96
C PRO A 33 7.73 11.67 9.52
N LEU A 34 8.69 11.28 8.66
CA LEU A 34 8.47 10.99 7.24
C LEU A 34 8.89 9.56 6.90
N ILE A 35 8.41 9.04 5.78
CA ILE A 35 8.91 7.83 5.13
C ILE A 35 9.54 8.20 3.80
N VAL A 36 10.75 7.70 3.57
CA VAL A 36 11.52 7.86 2.31
C VAL A 36 11.55 6.53 1.61
N LYS A 37 11.30 6.51 0.32
CA LYS A 37 11.30 5.28 -0.48
C LYS A 37 11.72 5.52 -1.93
N PRO A 38 12.46 4.59 -2.56
CA PRO A 38 12.64 4.59 -4.02
C PRO A 38 11.29 4.50 -4.74
N ALA A 39 11.12 5.20 -5.86
CA ALA A 39 9.82 5.31 -6.53
C ALA A 39 9.40 4.04 -7.27
N HIS A 40 10.37 3.25 -7.78
CA HIS A 40 10.10 2.10 -8.65
C HIS A 40 10.53 0.76 -8.03
N GLU A 41 10.95 0.78 -6.76
CA GLU A 41 11.31 -0.44 -6.04
C GLU A 41 10.12 -1.02 -5.26
N GLY A 42 10.15 -2.34 -5.09
CA GLY A 42 9.14 -3.08 -4.34
C GLY A 42 9.66 -3.63 -3.01
N SER A 43 8.78 -4.32 -2.28
CA SER A 43 9.13 -5.09 -1.08
C SER A 43 9.82 -4.29 0.03
N SER A 44 9.56 -2.99 0.12
CA SER A 44 10.16 -2.06 1.11
C SER A 44 11.70 -1.92 1.00
N ILE A 45 12.29 -2.26 -0.15
CA ILE A 45 13.72 -2.10 -0.41
C ILE A 45 14.07 -0.61 -0.42
N GLY A 46 15.12 -0.22 0.30
CA GLY A 46 15.60 1.16 0.36
C GLY A 46 14.67 2.13 1.10
N MET A 47 13.63 1.65 1.78
CA MET A 47 12.74 2.48 2.58
C MET A 47 13.37 2.82 3.93
N ALA A 48 13.14 4.06 4.39
CA ALA A 48 13.57 4.52 5.71
C ALA A 48 12.55 5.47 6.34
N LYS A 49 12.21 5.23 7.61
CA LYS A 49 11.53 6.21 8.44
C LYS A 49 12.56 7.21 8.96
N VAL A 50 12.24 8.49 8.90
CA VAL A 50 13.11 9.58 9.33
C VAL A 50 12.36 10.53 10.27
N ASP A 51 13.05 10.94 11.32
CA ASP A 51 12.51 11.80 12.38
C ASP A 51 13.16 13.20 12.37
N SER A 52 14.13 13.45 11.47
CA SER A 52 14.87 14.72 11.39
C SER A 52 15.36 15.03 9.97
N ALA A 53 15.68 16.29 9.71
CA ALA A 53 16.25 16.72 8.44
C ALA A 53 17.61 16.09 8.13
N ALA A 54 18.42 15.83 9.15
CA ALA A 54 19.72 15.17 8.97
C ALA A 54 19.53 13.71 8.49
N GLU A 55 18.57 12.99 9.08
CA GLU A 55 18.20 11.64 8.65
C GLU A 55 17.57 11.63 7.26
N LEU A 56 16.77 12.65 6.91
CA LEU A 56 16.14 12.77 5.60
C LEU A 56 17.18 12.85 4.47
N ASN A 57 18.24 13.68 4.65
CA ASN A 57 19.31 13.78 3.65
C ASN A 57 20.04 12.45 3.47
N LYS A 58 20.35 11.77 4.58
CA LYS A 58 20.97 10.44 4.52
C LYS A 58 20.06 9.42 3.84
N ALA A 59 18.79 9.38 4.19
CA ALA A 59 17.82 8.46 3.60
C ALA A 59 17.64 8.72 2.10
N LEU A 60 17.70 9.98 1.64
CA LEU A 60 17.71 10.32 0.22
C LEU A 60 18.92 9.73 -0.50
N GLU A 61 20.13 9.86 0.07
CA GLU A 61 21.34 9.29 -0.51
C GLU A 61 21.26 7.75 -0.59
N ASP A 62 20.80 7.12 0.49
CA ASP A 62 20.66 5.66 0.57
C ASP A 62 19.59 5.16 -0.45
N ALA A 63 18.42 5.82 -0.57
CA ALA A 63 17.38 5.46 -1.51
C ALA A 63 17.80 5.64 -2.98
N ARG A 64 18.62 6.65 -3.26
CA ARG A 64 19.18 6.90 -4.60
C ARG A 64 20.13 5.81 -5.09
N ALA A 65 20.64 4.96 -4.22
CA ALA A 65 21.40 3.79 -4.64
C ALA A 65 20.52 2.76 -5.39
N TYR A 66 19.21 2.84 -5.22
CA TYR A 66 18.23 1.94 -5.83
C TYR A 66 17.46 2.59 -6.97
N ASP A 67 17.12 3.89 -6.85
CA ASP A 67 16.32 4.61 -7.84
C ASP A 67 16.72 6.09 -7.90
N SER A 68 16.67 6.68 -9.10
CA SER A 68 16.90 8.13 -9.30
C SER A 68 15.78 8.97 -8.69
N ASP A 69 14.56 8.45 -8.70
CA ASP A 69 13.36 9.11 -8.18
C ASP A 69 13.05 8.59 -6.78
N VAL A 70 12.99 9.48 -5.81
CA VAL A 70 12.73 9.15 -4.42
C VAL A 70 11.46 9.83 -3.97
N LEU A 71 10.56 9.05 -3.40
CA LEU A 71 9.32 9.52 -2.82
C LEU A 71 9.51 9.79 -1.32
N VAL A 72 8.92 10.88 -0.85
CA VAL A 72 8.79 11.19 0.57
C VAL A 72 7.32 11.39 0.90
N GLU A 73 6.87 10.73 1.93
CA GLU A 73 5.49 10.79 2.39
C GLU A 73 5.45 11.07 3.89
N ALA A 74 4.37 11.71 4.36
CA ALA A 74 4.11 11.80 5.78
C ALA A 74 4.00 10.39 6.40
N TRP A 75 4.62 10.19 7.55
CA TRP A 75 4.53 8.92 8.25
C TRP A 75 3.13 8.72 8.84
N VAL A 76 2.40 7.75 8.33
CA VAL A 76 1.10 7.36 8.87
C VAL A 76 1.29 6.46 10.10
N ARG A 77 0.66 6.81 11.21
CA ARG A 77 0.65 6.00 12.44
C ARG A 77 -0.66 5.26 12.56
N GLY A 78 -0.58 3.94 12.70
CA GLY A 78 -1.75 3.13 12.94
C GLY A 78 -1.63 1.71 12.38
N PRO A 79 -2.68 0.91 12.48
CA PRO A 79 -2.69 -0.44 11.98
C PRO A 79 -2.74 -0.49 10.45
N GLU A 80 -2.04 -1.47 9.90
CA GLU A 80 -2.01 -1.76 8.46
C GLU A 80 -3.02 -2.85 8.12
N TYR A 81 -3.69 -2.64 6.99
CA TYR A 81 -4.68 -3.54 6.43
C TYR A 81 -4.40 -3.78 4.96
N THR A 82 -4.90 -4.90 4.47
CA THR A 82 -4.89 -5.18 3.04
C THR A 82 -6.22 -5.78 2.61
N VAL A 83 -6.64 -5.45 1.38
CA VAL A 83 -7.86 -5.96 0.77
C VAL A 83 -7.52 -6.57 -0.58
N ALA A 84 -7.78 -7.87 -0.70
CA ALA A 84 -7.70 -8.55 -1.99
C ALA A 84 -8.93 -8.25 -2.82
N ILE A 85 -8.73 -8.07 -4.13
CA ILE A 85 -9.80 -7.89 -5.11
C ILE A 85 -9.71 -9.02 -6.12
N VAL A 86 -10.83 -9.67 -6.41
CA VAL A 86 -10.95 -10.75 -7.38
C VAL A 86 -12.25 -10.57 -8.15
N ASP A 87 -12.15 -10.47 -9.48
CA ASP A 87 -13.29 -10.31 -10.39
C ASP A 87 -14.27 -9.21 -9.96
N GLY A 88 -13.74 -8.03 -9.62
CA GLY A 88 -14.53 -6.86 -9.21
C GLY A 88 -15.15 -6.97 -7.81
N ARG A 89 -14.79 -7.98 -7.03
CA ARG A 89 -15.22 -8.14 -5.63
C ARG A 89 -14.06 -7.88 -4.68
N ALA A 90 -14.26 -7.01 -3.71
CA ALA A 90 -13.36 -6.86 -2.58
C ALA A 90 -13.63 -7.99 -1.57
N LEU A 91 -12.61 -8.79 -1.26
CA LEU A 91 -12.67 -9.89 -0.30
C LEU A 91 -12.54 -9.38 1.14
N PRO A 92 -12.77 -10.23 2.16
CA PRO A 92 -12.56 -9.84 3.55
C PRO A 92 -11.18 -9.26 3.80
N SER A 93 -11.13 -8.15 4.53
CA SER A 93 -9.87 -7.47 4.82
C SER A 93 -8.99 -8.30 5.75
N ILE A 94 -7.68 -8.08 5.64
CA ILE A 94 -6.67 -8.68 6.52
C ILE A 94 -5.97 -7.56 7.27
N ARG A 95 -5.88 -7.66 8.59
CA ARG A 95 -5.05 -6.80 9.41
C ARG A 95 -3.68 -7.42 9.59
N LEU A 96 -2.63 -6.62 9.33
CA LEU A 96 -1.26 -7.01 9.54
C LEU A 96 -0.78 -6.50 10.91
N LYS A 97 -0.24 -7.40 11.73
CA LYS A 97 0.41 -7.06 12.99
C LYS A 97 1.85 -7.48 12.91
N THR A 98 2.74 -6.51 12.87
CA THR A 98 4.19 -6.72 12.91
C THR A 98 4.77 -6.14 14.19
N PRO A 99 5.78 -6.77 14.81
CA PRO A 99 6.51 -6.18 15.93
C PRO A 99 7.41 -5.02 15.50
N ASN A 100 7.72 -4.90 14.21
CA ASN A 100 8.57 -3.85 13.65
C ASN A 100 7.79 -2.52 13.56
N ALA A 101 8.53 -1.41 13.45
CA ALA A 101 7.96 -0.07 13.32
C ALA A 101 7.05 0.06 12.08
N PHE A 102 7.29 -0.73 11.04
CA PHE A 102 6.46 -0.87 9.84
C PHE A 102 6.65 -2.27 9.24
N TYR A 103 5.79 -2.62 8.27
CA TYR A 103 5.82 -3.90 7.58
C TYR A 103 6.92 -3.89 6.50
N ASP A 104 8.18 -3.95 6.95
CA ASP A 104 9.38 -3.92 6.14
C ASP A 104 9.68 -5.27 5.47
N PHE A 105 10.79 -5.31 4.72
CA PHE A 105 11.24 -6.52 4.02
C PHE A 105 11.46 -7.70 4.97
N GLU A 106 12.01 -7.45 6.16
CA GLU A 106 12.26 -8.48 7.16
C GLU A 106 10.92 -9.04 7.69
N ALA A 107 9.95 -8.18 8.01
CA ALA A 107 8.62 -8.57 8.44
C ALA A 107 7.85 -9.32 7.32
N LYS A 108 8.08 -8.97 6.05
CA LYS A 108 7.43 -9.60 4.88
C LYS A 108 7.94 -11.00 4.59
N TYR A 109 9.24 -11.25 4.72
CA TYR A 109 9.88 -12.44 4.16
C TYR A 109 10.74 -13.25 5.13
N GLN A 110 11.23 -12.66 6.20
CA GLN A 110 12.19 -13.29 7.11
C GLN A 110 11.65 -13.50 8.52
N SER A 111 10.66 -12.72 8.94
CA SER A 111 10.11 -12.79 10.28
C SER A 111 8.86 -13.68 10.33
N ASN A 112 8.91 -14.72 11.17
CA ASN A 112 7.73 -15.53 11.52
C ASN A 112 6.85 -14.83 12.58
N SER A 113 7.13 -13.58 12.92
CA SER A 113 6.44 -12.83 13.98
C SER A 113 5.30 -11.93 13.47
N THR A 114 5.10 -11.82 12.15
CA THR A 114 3.95 -11.12 11.59
C THR A 114 2.70 -11.97 11.76
N GLU A 115 1.70 -11.45 12.47
CA GLU A 115 0.39 -12.05 12.64
C GLU A 115 -0.58 -11.47 11.60
N TYR A 116 -1.32 -12.34 10.93
CA TYR A 116 -2.35 -11.98 9.96
C TYR A 116 -3.73 -12.31 10.53
N LEU A 117 -4.55 -11.30 10.77
CA LEU A 117 -5.95 -11.48 11.19
C LEU A 117 -6.85 -11.40 9.96
N CYS A 118 -7.47 -12.52 9.60
CA CYS A 118 -8.38 -12.62 8.47
C CYS A 118 -9.67 -13.37 8.87
N PRO A 119 -10.86 -12.75 8.88
CA PRO A 119 -11.11 -11.30 8.68
C PRO A 119 -10.40 -10.40 9.70
N ALA A 120 -10.21 -9.13 9.36
CA ALA A 120 -9.40 -8.17 10.14
C ALA A 120 -9.96 -7.83 11.53
N GLY A 121 -11.20 -8.22 11.82
CA GLY A 121 -11.86 -7.94 13.10
C GLY A 121 -12.40 -6.51 13.24
N LEU A 122 -12.64 -5.84 12.10
CA LEU A 122 -13.36 -4.56 12.04
C LEU A 122 -14.86 -4.78 12.31
N ASP A 123 -15.56 -3.72 12.71
CA ASP A 123 -17.01 -3.75 12.67
C ASP A 123 -17.53 -3.70 11.22
N ASP A 124 -18.82 -3.99 11.03
CA ASP A 124 -19.40 -4.12 9.69
C ASP A 124 -19.32 -2.82 8.88
N ALA A 125 -19.42 -1.67 9.52
CA ALA A 125 -19.36 -0.36 8.84
C ALA A 125 -17.95 -0.04 8.36
N ASP A 126 -16.95 -0.24 9.20
CA ASP A 126 -15.54 -0.05 8.88
C ASP A 126 -15.07 -1.05 7.82
N GLU A 127 -15.47 -2.32 7.92
CA GLU A 127 -15.14 -3.35 6.93
C GLU A 127 -15.73 -3.00 5.55
N GLN A 128 -16.99 -2.56 5.50
CA GLN A 128 -17.62 -2.15 4.25
C GLN A 128 -16.96 -0.90 3.67
N ALA A 129 -16.64 0.09 4.50
CA ALA A 129 -15.96 1.31 4.07
C ALA A 129 -14.57 1.01 3.49
N LEU A 130 -13.79 0.16 4.17
CA LEU A 130 -12.47 -0.25 3.71
C LEU A 130 -12.52 -1.02 2.39
N ARG A 131 -13.45 -1.97 2.25
CA ARG A 131 -13.62 -2.75 1.02
C ARG A 131 -14.06 -1.89 -0.16
N ALA A 132 -15.00 -0.95 0.08
CA ALA A 132 -15.44 0.00 -0.93
C ALA A 132 -14.32 0.94 -1.39
N LEU A 133 -13.50 1.41 -0.44
CA LEU A 133 -12.32 2.21 -0.73
C LEU A 133 -11.31 1.45 -1.59
N ALA A 134 -10.97 0.23 -1.20
CA ALA A 134 -10.00 -0.59 -1.92
C ALA A 134 -10.45 -0.87 -3.35
N LEU A 135 -11.74 -1.20 -3.56
CA LEU A 135 -12.29 -1.41 -4.89
C LEU A 135 -12.22 -0.14 -5.74
N LYS A 136 -12.60 1.01 -5.16
CA LYS A 136 -12.51 2.31 -5.83
C LYS A 136 -11.06 2.67 -6.21
N ALA A 137 -10.10 2.41 -5.33
CA ALA A 137 -8.68 2.66 -5.61
C ALA A 137 -8.17 1.78 -6.75
N PHE A 138 -8.52 0.49 -6.74
CA PHE A 138 -8.16 -0.47 -7.76
C PHE A 138 -8.71 -0.09 -9.15
N GLU A 139 -9.97 0.31 -9.22
CA GLU A 139 -10.61 0.79 -10.44
C GLU A 139 -10.00 2.11 -10.94
N ALA A 140 -9.68 3.02 -10.03
CA ALA A 140 -9.14 4.34 -10.38
C ALA A 140 -7.77 4.28 -11.08
N VAL A 141 -6.97 3.25 -10.81
CA VAL A 141 -5.70 3.01 -11.52
C VAL A 141 -5.89 2.13 -12.77
N GLY A 142 -7.13 1.85 -13.17
CA GLY A 142 -7.48 1.08 -14.36
C GLY A 142 -7.22 -0.42 -14.24
N CYS A 143 -7.10 -0.95 -13.03
CA CYS A 143 -6.90 -2.38 -12.81
C CYS A 143 -8.18 -3.18 -13.06
N GLN A 144 -8.00 -4.40 -13.57
CA GLN A 144 -9.06 -5.38 -13.80
C GLN A 144 -8.59 -6.76 -13.37
N GLY A 145 -9.54 -7.68 -13.17
CA GLY A 145 -9.26 -9.06 -12.78
C GLY A 145 -8.99 -9.17 -11.28
N TRP A 146 -7.74 -9.25 -10.87
CA TRP A 146 -7.38 -9.46 -9.48
C TRP A 146 -6.19 -8.60 -9.05
N GLY A 147 -6.11 -8.31 -7.76
CA GLY A 147 -5.04 -7.53 -7.17
C GLY A 147 -5.20 -7.37 -5.67
N ARG A 148 -4.41 -6.46 -5.09
CA ARG A 148 -4.44 -6.19 -3.66
C ARG A 148 -4.20 -4.70 -3.41
N VAL A 149 -4.95 -4.14 -2.49
CA VAL A 149 -4.81 -2.75 -2.07
C VAL A 149 -4.38 -2.72 -0.61
N ASP A 150 -3.27 -2.04 -0.34
CA ASP A 150 -2.71 -1.89 1.00
C ASP A 150 -3.08 -0.52 1.58
N VAL A 151 -3.53 -0.50 2.83
CA VAL A 151 -4.17 0.65 3.47
C VAL A 151 -3.74 0.73 4.93
N MET A 152 -3.54 1.93 5.45
CA MET A 152 -3.42 2.15 6.89
C MET A 152 -4.65 2.88 7.44
N ARG A 153 -4.96 2.67 8.72
CA ARG A 153 -5.90 3.50 9.44
C ARG A 153 -5.11 4.41 10.36
N ASP A 154 -5.18 5.71 10.14
CA ASP A 154 -4.41 6.66 10.93
C ASP A 154 -4.95 6.83 12.36
N GLU A 155 -4.29 7.66 13.16
CA GLU A 155 -4.66 7.94 14.55
C GLU A 155 -5.98 8.71 14.71
N HIS A 156 -6.49 9.31 13.62
CA HIS A 156 -7.79 9.98 13.57
C HIS A 156 -8.92 9.03 13.17
N GLY A 157 -8.57 7.81 12.76
CA GLY A 157 -9.50 6.80 12.26
C GLY A 157 -9.75 6.88 10.75
N ASP A 158 -9.03 7.73 10.04
CA ASP A 158 -9.15 7.89 8.60
C ASP A 158 -8.34 6.82 7.84
N TRP A 159 -8.87 6.37 6.70
CA TRP A 159 -8.21 5.40 5.83
C TRP A 159 -7.22 6.08 4.90
N GLN A 160 -5.96 5.65 4.93
CA GLN A 160 -4.86 6.14 4.10
C GLN A 160 -4.43 5.04 3.13
N LEU A 161 -4.56 5.30 1.81
CA LEU A 161 -4.10 4.38 0.76
C LEU A 161 -2.57 4.39 0.70
N LEU A 162 -1.98 3.21 0.74
CA LEU A 162 -0.53 3.03 0.56
C LEU A 162 -0.20 2.70 -0.89
N GLU A 163 -0.68 1.57 -1.39
CA GLU A 163 -0.37 1.09 -2.74
C GLU A 163 -1.44 0.17 -3.29
N VAL A 164 -1.43 0.02 -4.63
CA VAL A 164 -2.20 -0.98 -5.35
C VAL A 164 -1.24 -1.98 -5.98
N ASN A 165 -1.31 -3.23 -5.52
CA ASN A 165 -0.50 -4.32 -6.03
C ASN A 165 -1.23 -5.04 -7.15
N THR A 166 -0.71 -4.94 -8.38
CA THR A 166 -1.33 -5.49 -9.60
C THR A 166 -0.96 -6.95 -9.85
N VAL A 167 0.11 -7.45 -9.24
CA VAL A 167 0.56 -8.85 -9.33
C VAL A 167 0.97 -9.32 -7.93
N PRO A 168 0.05 -9.38 -6.96
CA PRO A 168 0.38 -9.88 -5.63
C PRO A 168 0.74 -11.37 -5.66
N GLY A 169 1.51 -11.82 -4.66
CA GLY A 169 1.88 -13.22 -4.53
C GLY A 169 0.66 -14.14 -4.42
N MET A 170 0.78 -15.36 -4.93
CA MET A 170 -0.29 -16.38 -5.00
C MET A 170 0.16 -17.75 -4.42
N THR A 171 1.09 -17.74 -3.46
CA THR A 171 1.48 -18.91 -2.70
C THR A 171 0.50 -19.20 -1.56
N ASP A 172 0.56 -20.36 -0.95
CA ASP A 172 -0.30 -20.75 0.17
C ASP A 172 -0.23 -19.80 1.39
N HIS A 173 0.87 -19.04 1.49
CA HIS A 173 1.09 -18.03 2.53
C HIS A 173 0.75 -16.61 2.08
N SER A 174 0.30 -16.43 0.84
CA SER A 174 -0.01 -15.12 0.28
C SER A 174 -1.37 -14.61 0.74
N LEU A 175 -1.49 -13.27 0.82
CA LEU A 175 -2.66 -12.62 1.42
C LEU A 175 -3.94 -12.76 0.57
N VAL A 176 -3.81 -12.82 -0.78
CA VAL A 176 -4.97 -13.02 -1.67
C VAL A 176 -5.61 -14.40 -1.46
N PRO A 177 -4.85 -15.52 -1.48
CA PRO A 177 -5.39 -16.83 -1.12
C PRO A 177 -5.97 -16.90 0.29
N MET A 178 -5.36 -16.21 1.25
CA MET A 178 -5.86 -16.14 2.63
C MET A 178 -7.24 -15.48 2.70
N ALA A 179 -7.42 -14.32 2.04
CA ALA A 179 -8.69 -13.61 1.98
C ALA A 179 -9.78 -14.44 1.26
N ALA A 180 -9.44 -15.08 0.14
CA ALA A 180 -10.36 -15.93 -0.59
C ALA A 180 -10.85 -17.14 0.23
N LYS A 181 -9.96 -17.75 0.99
CA LYS A 181 -10.32 -18.83 1.91
C LYS A 181 -11.28 -18.34 3.01
N ALA A 182 -11.08 -17.14 3.53
CA ALA A 182 -11.96 -16.55 4.54
C ALA A 182 -13.34 -16.18 3.97
N ASP A 183 -13.43 -15.82 2.69
CA ASP A 183 -14.69 -15.54 1.96
C ASP A 183 -15.46 -16.82 1.59
N GLY A 184 -14.89 -18.00 1.84
CA GLY A 184 -15.46 -19.30 1.44
C GLY A 184 -15.18 -19.69 -0.01
N ASP A 185 -14.40 -18.89 -0.74
CA ASP A 185 -13.94 -19.22 -2.09
C ASP A 185 -12.86 -20.30 -2.03
N GLY A 186 -13.10 -21.40 -2.74
CA GLY A 186 -12.13 -22.48 -2.84
C GLY A 186 -10.97 -22.16 -3.79
N PRO A 187 -9.91 -22.98 -3.80
CA PRO A 187 -8.75 -22.79 -4.69
C PRO A 187 -9.10 -22.66 -6.19
N ARG A 188 -10.23 -23.21 -6.62
CA ARG A 188 -10.69 -23.16 -8.01
C ARG A 188 -11.04 -21.73 -8.47
N THR A 189 -11.63 -20.91 -7.62
CA THR A 189 -11.98 -19.51 -7.96
C THR A 189 -10.72 -18.72 -8.22
N LEU A 190 -9.68 -18.89 -7.41
CA LEU A 190 -8.39 -18.22 -7.60
C LEU A 190 -7.65 -18.67 -8.85
N VAL A 191 -7.72 -19.96 -9.23
CA VAL A 191 -7.09 -20.47 -10.45
C VAL A 191 -7.73 -19.87 -11.70
N LEU A 192 -9.05 -19.69 -11.71
CA LEU A 192 -9.75 -19.05 -12.84
C LEU A 192 -9.39 -17.56 -12.95
N ALA A 193 -9.34 -16.84 -11.83
CA ALA A 193 -8.91 -15.44 -11.81
C ALA A 193 -7.45 -15.28 -12.25
N HIS A 194 -6.55 -16.19 -11.87
CA HIS A 194 -5.14 -16.18 -12.23
C HIS A 194 -4.88 -16.34 -13.74
N GLY A 195 -5.77 -17.06 -14.44
CA GLY A 195 -5.68 -17.26 -15.90
C GLY A 195 -5.87 -16.01 -16.74
N PHE A 196 -6.47 -14.95 -16.18
CA PHE A 196 -6.74 -13.71 -16.91
C PHE A 196 -5.80 -12.55 -16.55
N GLY A 197 -4.94 -12.66 -15.56
CA GLY A 197 -3.98 -11.64 -15.14
C GLY A 197 -4.62 -10.29 -14.75
N CYS A 198 -3.89 -9.46 -14.03
CA CYS A 198 -4.27 -8.06 -13.87
C CYS A 198 -3.86 -7.27 -15.11
N TRP A 199 -4.81 -6.69 -15.84
CA TRP A 199 -4.55 -5.79 -16.96
C TRP A 199 -4.60 -4.35 -16.44
N VAL A 200 -3.46 -3.69 -16.44
CA VAL A 200 -3.39 -2.24 -16.27
C VAL A 200 -3.58 -1.63 -17.66
N LEU A 201 -4.71 -0.97 -17.88
CA LEU A 201 -4.87 -0.13 -19.05
C LEU A 201 -3.92 1.06 -18.87
N ARG A 202 -2.74 1.01 -19.52
CA ARG A 202 -1.92 2.21 -19.64
C ARG A 202 -2.77 3.27 -20.35
N PRO A 203 -2.91 4.49 -19.79
CA PRO A 203 -3.42 5.56 -20.58
C PRO A 203 -2.48 5.72 -21.78
N VAL A 204 -3.02 5.60 -22.99
CA VAL A 204 -2.32 6.02 -24.20
C VAL A 204 -2.16 7.52 -24.06
N ILE A 205 -0.97 7.94 -23.66
CA ILE A 205 -0.58 9.34 -23.74
C ILE A 205 -0.32 9.56 -25.23
N ASP A 206 -1.37 10.03 -25.93
CA ASP A 206 -1.19 10.57 -27.27
C ASP A 206 -0.16 11.68 -27.21
N LYS A 207 0.89 11.54 -28.00
CA LYS A 207 1.97 12.51 -28.19
C LYS A 207 1.47 13.77 -28.89
#